data_9e93c048840f6615f42812c72b89ac94
#
_entry.id   9e93c048840f6615f42812c72b89ac94
#
_cell.length_a   1.000
_cell.length_b   1.000
_cell.length_c   1.000
_cell.angle_alpha   90.00
_cell.angle_beta   90.00
_cell.angle_gamma   90.00
#
_symmetry.space_group_name_H-M   'P 1'
#
loop_
_entity.id
_entity.type
_entity.pdbx_description
1 polymer ?
#
loop_
_entity_poly.entity_id
_entity_poly.type
_entity_poly.pdbx_seq_one_letter_code
_entity_poly.pdbx_strand_id
1 'polypeptide(L)'
;MCYCPRTHHYFRHPTYALEEMLAAGVRVCLGTDSRASNPDLNLLAEVEFVRNEYPNLNPSTLLEMVTVNAAFALGLETTHGFIGTDAVASVLSVSLTKEEAGASESACLSAVLARLSEAQLLRL
;
A
#
# COMPACT_ATOMS: atom_id res chain seq x y z
N MET A 1 -9.47 -1.49 -9.85
CA MET A 1 -9.19 -2.95 -9.67
C MET A 1 -8.68 -3.19 -8.26
N CYS A 2 -9.20 -4.22 -7.54
CA CYS A 2 -8.66 -4.61 -6.23
C CYS A 2 -7.83 -5.89 -6.39
N TYR A 3 -6.57 -5.85 -5.95
CA TYR A 3 -5.64 -6.98 -5.94
C TYR A 3 -5.43 -7.45 -4.51
N CYS A 4 -5.59 -8.76 -4.26
CA CYS A 4 -5.41 -9.40 -2.96
C CYS A 4 -4.22 -10.37 -3.07
N PRO A 5 -2.97 -9.89 -2.94
CA PRO A 5 -1.77 -10.64 -3.31
C PRO A 5 -1.60 -11.94 -2.54
N ARG A 6 -1.75 -11.94 -1.23
CA ARG A 6 -1.59 -13.15 -0.40
C ARG A 6 -2.69 -14.19 -0.66
N THR A 7 -3.92 -13.75 -0.92
CA THR A 7 -5.02 -14.63 -1.36
C THR A 7 -4.74 -15.22 -2.74
N HIS A 8 -4.27 -14.41 -3.68
CA HIS A 8 -3.87 -14.86 -5.01
C HIS A 8 -2.79 -15.94 -4.92
N HIS A 9 -1.78 -15.73 -4.09
CA HIS A 9 -0.71 -16.69 -3.82
C HIS A 9 -1.25 -17.98 -3.14
N TYR A 10 -2.15 -17.85 -2.17
CA TYR A 10 -2.77 -18.98 -1.48
C TYR A 10 -3.44 -19.96 -2.45
N PHE A 11 -4.17 -19.45 -3.44
CA PHE A 11 -4.82 -20.25 -4.47
C PHE A 11 -3.87 -20.70 -5.59
N ARG A 12 -2.59 -20.33 -5.54
CA ARG A 12 -1.57 -20.69 -6.54
C ARG A 12 -1.98 -20.28 -7.95
N HIS A 13 -2.61 -19.11 -8.09
CA HIS A 13 -2.91 -18.56 -9.40
C HIS A 13 -1.62 -18.21 -10.17
N PRO A 14 -1.65 -18.16 -11.51
CA PRO A 14 -0.53 -17.65 -12.29
C PRO A 14 -0.12 -16.26 -11.85
N THR A 15 1.13 -15.85 -12.13
CA THR A 15 1.63 -14.52 -11.77
C THR A 15 0.63 -13.43 -12.17
N TYR A 16 0.30 -12.56 -11.22
CA TYR A 16 -0.63 -11.47 -11.47
C TYR A 16 0.03 -10.40 -12.35
N ALA A 17 -0.67 -9.98 -13.40
CA ALA A 17 -0.16 -9.02 -14.37
C ALA A 17 -0.19 -7.57 -13.83
N LEU A 18 0.39 -7.35 -12.63
CA LEU A 18 0.33 -6.06 -11.94
C LEU A 18 1.03 -4.95 -12.74
N GLU A 19 2.24 -5.22 -13.20
CA GLU A 19 3.05 -4.22 -13.91
C GLU A 19 2.41 -3.84 -15.26
N GLU A 20 1.87 -4.81 -15.99
CA GLU A 20 1.15 -4.58 -17.25
C GLU A 20 -0.13 -3.77 -17.03
N MET A 21 -0.88 -4.04 -15.95
CA MET A 21 -2.08 -3.28 -15.61
C MET A 21 -1.73 -1.84 -15.25
N LEU A 22 -0.68 -1.63 -14.45
CA LEU A 22 -0.21 -0.29 -14.08
C LEU A 22 0.29 0.47 -15.31
N ALA A 23 1.05 -0.19 -16.20
CA ALA A 23 1.51 0.40 -17.46
C ALA A 23 0.37 0.76 -18.41
N ALA A 24 -0.74 0.01 -18.36
CA ALA A 24 -1.97 0.31 -19.10
C ALA A 24 -2.83 1.42 -18.43
N GLY A 25 -2.36 2.03 -17.33
CA GLY A 25 -3.07 3.08 -16.60
C GLY A 25 -4.23 2.58 -15.74
N VAL A 26 -4.29 1.28 -15.44
CA VAL A 26 -5.31 0.73 -14.54
C VAL A 26 -5.02 1.19 -13.11
N ARG A 27 -5.99 1.80 -12.48
CA ARG A 27 -5.92 2.15 -11.05
C ARG A 27 -6.11 0.89 -10.21
N VAL A 28 -5.05 0.42 -9.58
CA VAL A 28 -5.04 -0.77 -8.71
C VAL A 28 -4.99 -0.34 -7.25
N CYS A 29 -5.82 -0.95 -6.40
CA CYS A 29 -5.70 -0.89 -4.94
C CYS A 29 -5.44 -2.29 -4.37
N LEU A 30 -4.88 -2.36 -3.16
CA LEU A 30 -4.70 -3.62 -2.43
C LEU A 30 -5.90 -3.92 -1.54
N GLY A 31 -6.16 -5.22 -1.37
CA GLY A 31 -7.13 -5.75 -0.43
C GLY A 31 -6.65 -7.06 0.18
N THR A 32 -7.30 -7.50 1.24
CA THR A 32 -6.94 -8.73 1.97
C THR A 32 -7.81 -9.92 1.58
N ASP A 33 -8.95 -9.68 0.92
CA ASP A 33 -10.02 -10.67 0.78
C ASP A 33 -10.51 -11.18 2.15
N SER A 34 -10.94 -12.42 2.26
CA SER A 34 -11.55 -12.98 3.46
C SER A 34 -10.58 -13.82 4.29
N ARG A 35 -10.96 -14.09 5.54
CA ARG A 35 -10.23 -15.00 6.45
C ARG A 35 -10.13 -16.45 5.93
N ALA A 36 -10.90 -16.82 4.93
CA ALA A 36 -10.84 -18.15 4.33
C ALA A 36 -9.57 -18.34 3.48
N SER A 37 -9.02 -17.27 2.96
CA SER A 37 -7.85 -17.27 2.07
C SER A 37 -6.70 -16.36 2.55
N ASN A 38 -6.92 -15.66 3.68
CA ASN A 38 -5.94 -14.73 4.25
C ASN A 38 -5.79 -14.97 5.76
N PRO A 39 -4.57 -15.12 6.30
CA PRO A 39 -4.36 -15.56 7.68
C PRO A 39 -4.76 -14.52 8.73
N ASP A 40 -4.67 -13.21 8.44
CA ASP A 40 -4.76 -12.16 9.46
C ASP A 40 -5.52 -10.88 9.04
N LEU A 41 -5.91 -10.76 7.77
CA LEU A 41 -6.53 -9.55 7.18
C LEU A 41 -5.67 -8.28 7.38
N ASN A 42 -4.36 -8.44 7.45
CA ASN A 42 -3.43 -7.33 7.66
C ASN A 42 -3.04 -6.70 6.31
N LEU A 43 -3.54 -5.50 6.02
CA LEU A 43 -3.23 -4.80 4.78
C LEU A 43 -1.74 -4.45 4.65
N LEU A 44 -1.06 -4.17 5.76
CA LEU A 44 0.39 -3.88 5.73
C LEU A 44 1.20 -5.11 5.32
N ALA A 45 0.75 -6.32 5.67
CA ALA A 45 1.35 -7.56 5.20
C ALA A 45 1.11 -7.81 3.69
N GLU A 46 0.00 -7.31 3.12
CA GLU A 46 -0.20 -7.30 1.66
C GLU A 46 0.81 -6.36 0.97
N VAL A 47 1.06 -5.18 1.55
CA VAL A 47 2.08 -4.24 1.05
C VAL A 47 3.46 -4.87 1.05
N GLU A 48 3.85 -5.51 2.16
CA GLU A 48 5.13 -6.21 2.28
C GLU A 48 5.25 -7.34 1.25
N PHE A 49 4.18 -8.11 1.05
CA PHE A 49 4.15 -9.17 0.05
C PHE A 49 4.38 -8.61 -1.36
N VAL A 50 3.66 -7.56 -1.77
CA VAL A 50 3.84 -6.92 -3.08
C VAL A 50 5.26 -6.38 -3.24
N ARG A 51 5.82 -5.73 -2.21
CA ARG A 51 7.19 -5.20 -2.25
C ARG A 51 8.23 -6.30 -2.52
N ASN A 52 8.01 -7.49 -1.96
CA ASN A 52 8.91 -8.63 -2.14
C ASN A 52 8.76 -9.29 -3.52
N GLU A 53 7.53 -9.42 -4.02
CA GLU A 53 7.23 -10.02 -5.33
C GLU A 53 7.59 -9.08 -6.49
N TYR A 54 7.48 -7.76 -6.29
CA TYR A 54 7.73 -6.73 -7.31
C TYR A 54 8.79 -5.71 -6.82
N PRO A 55 10.06 -6.12 -6.68
CA PRO A 55 11.10 -5.28 -6.06
C PRO A 55 11.43 -4.01 -6.86
N ASN A 56 11.06 -3.98 -8.14
CA ASN A 56 11.26 -2.82 -9.03
C ASN A 56 10.05 -1.88 -9.08
N LEU A 57 8.95 -2.21 -8.40
CA LEU A 57 7.78 -1.35 -8.33
C LEU A 57 8.11 -0.04 -7.61
N ASN A 58 7.71 1.09 -8.22
CA ASN A 58 7.94 2.40 -7.60
C ASN A 58 7.25 2.47 -6.22
N PRO A 59 7.98 2.83 -5.15
CA PRO A 59 7.41 2.95 -3.80
C PRO A 59 6.20 3.89 -3.70
N SER A 60 6.17 4.98 -4.49
CA SER A 60 5.02 5.88 -4.56
C SER A 60 3.78 5.16 -5.10
N THR A 61 3.93 4.39 -6.17
CA THR A 61 2.83 3.59 -6.74
C THR A 61 2.28 2.60 -5.72
N LEU A 62 3.16 1.90 -4.99
CA LEU A 62 2.73 0.96 -3.94
C LEU A 62 2.00 1.68 -2.80
N LEU A 63 2.46 2.87 -2.39
CA LEU A 63 1.77 3.69 -1.40
C LEU A 63 0.38 4.14 -1.92
N GLU A 64 0.29 4.58 -3.16
CA GLU A 64 -0.99 4.96 -3.79
C GLU A 64 -2.01 3.82 -3.79
N MET A 65 -1.56 2.57 -3.97
CA MET A 65 -2.44 1.39 -3.98
C MET A 65 -3.15 1.18 -2.63
N VAL A 66 -2.60 1.65 -1.52
CA VAL A 66 -3.21 1.51 -0.18
C VAL A 66 -3.74 2.83 0.40
N THR A 67 -3.63 3.91 -0.35
CA THR A 67 -4.10 5.24 0.06
C THR A 67 -5.12 5.79 -0.95
N VAL A 68 -4.70 6.62 -1.88
CA VAL A 68 -5.60 7.34 -2.82
C VAL A 68 -6.37 6.38 -3.73
N ASN A 69 -5.76 5.29 -4.19
CA ASN A 69 -6.45 4.32 -5.04
C ASN A 69 -7.48 3.51 -4.25
N ALA A 70 -7.16 3.17 -2.99
CA ALA A 70 -8.09 2.49 -2.10
C ALA A 70 -9.27 3.41 -1.73
N ALA A 71 -8.99 4.68 -1.40
CA ALA A 71 -10.03 5.67 -1.14
C ALA A 71 -10.97 5.84 -2.34
N PHE A 72 -10.41 5.96 -3.56
CA PHE A 72 -11.22 6.02 -4.78
C PHE A 72 -12.08 4.77 -4.98
N ALA A 73 -11.53 3.57 -4.77
CA ALA A 73 -12.28 2.32 -4.92
C ALA A 73 -13.46 2.20 -3.94
N LEU A 74 -13.38 2.89 -2.80
CA LEU A 74 -14.42 2.93 -1.76
C LEU A 74 -15.36 4.14 -1.89
N GLY A 75 -15.13 5.07 -2.85
CA GLY A 75 -15.89 6.31 -2.98
C GLY A 75 -15.62 7.32 -1.84
N LEU A 76 -14.42 7.28 -1.27
CA LEU A 76 -13.98 8.10 -0.13
C LEU A 76 -12.88 9.10 -0.51
N GLU A 77 -12.61 9.30 -1.78
CA GLU A 77 -11.48 10.09 -2.31
C GLU A 77 -11.49 11.56 -1.91
N THR A 78 -12.65 12.07 -1.46
CA THR A 78 -12.78 13.46 -1.00
C THR A 78 -12.31 13.66 0.44
N THR A 79 -12.18 12.59 1.22
CA THR A 79 -11.90 12.66 2.67
C THR A 79 -10.79 11.72 3.14
N HIS A 80 -10.37 10.75 2.31
CA HIS A 80 -9.39 9.72 2.69
C HIS A 80 -8.30 9.58 1.63
N GLY A 81 -7.19 8.97 2.04
CA GLY A 81 -6.08 8.62 1.17
C GLY A 81 -5.06 9.73 0.94
N PHE A 82 -5.26 10.91 1.52
CA PHE A 82 -4.35 12.06 1.42
C PHE A 82 -4.25 12.80 2.76
N ILE A 83 -3.26 13.69 2.87
CA ILE A 83 -3.13 14.63 3.99
C ILE A 83 -3.55 16.02 3.49
N GLY A 84 -4.58 16.58 4.11
CA GLY A 84 -5.13 17.88 3.69
C GLY A 84 -6.20 18.39 4.66
N THR A 85 -6.71 19.60 4.41
CA THR A 85 -7.65 20.31 5.31
C THR A 85 -8.98 19.60 5.49
N ASP A 86 -9.42 18.85 4.47
CA ASP A 86 -10.71 18.14 4.48
C ASP A 86 -10.53 16.63 4.71
N ALA A 87 -9.29 16.19 4.97
CA ALA A 87 -9.00 14.78 5.19
C ALA A 87 -9.37 14.35 6.61
N VAL A 88 -9.77 13.08 6.74
CA VAL A 88 -9.96 12.46 8.05
C VAL A 88 -8.63 12.39 8.79
N ALA A 89 -8.60 12.88 10.02
CA ALA A 89 -7.42 12.96 10.88
C ALA A 89 -7.00 11.59 11.45
N SER A 90 -6.66 10.65 10.58
CA SER A 90 -6.21 9.30 10.92
C SER A 90 -4.98 8.96 10.08
N VAL A 91 -3.80 9.07 10.66
CA VAL A 91 -2.51 8.96 9.99
C VAL A 91 -1.67 7.87 10.64
N LEU A 92 -1.04 7.05 9.81
CA LEU A 92 0.03 6.15 10.28
C LEU A 92 1.36 6.91 10.26
N SER A 93 2.12 6.81 11.34
CA SER A 93 3.47 7.38 11.45
C SER A 93 4.52 6.29 11.57
N VAL A 94 5.66 6.51 10.95
CA VAL A 94 6.83 5.64 11.00
C VAL A 94 8.03 6.49 11.37
N SER A 95 8.85 6.02 12.29
CA SER A 95 10.10 6.69 12.66
C SER A 95 11.19 6.40 11.64
N LEU A 96 11.82 7.46 11.13
CA LEU A 96 12.96 7.38 10.21
C LEU A 96 14.21 7.94 10.88
N THR A 97 15.39 7.45 10.47
CA THR A 97 16.67 8.08 10.79
C THR A 97 16.80 9.40 10.04
N LYS A 98 17.74 10.26 10.47
CA LYS A 98 18.01 11.53 9.76
C LYS A 98 18.50 11.31 8.33
N GLU A 99 19.26 10.25 8.10
CA GLU A 99 19.76 9.89 6.76
C GLU A 99 18.61 9.46 5.84
N GLU A 100 17.71 8.60 6.32
CA GLU A 100 16.53 8.16 5.57
C GLU A 100 15.58 9.32 5.25
N ALA A 101 15.33 10.20 6.22
CA ALA A 101 14.47 11.36 6.03
C ALA A 101 15.06 12.43 5.10
N GLY A 102 16.40 12.51 5.03
CA GLY A 102 17.14 13.41 4.13
C GLY A 102 17.46 12.81 2.76
N ALA A 103 17.09 11.57 2.50
CA ALA A 103 17.33 10.89 1.23
C ALA A 103 16.39 11.40 0.11
N SER A 104 16.56 10.84 -1.10
CA SER A 104 15.59 11.12 -2.18
C SER A 104 14.18 10.64 -1.80
N GLU A 105 13.15 11.23 -2.38
CA GLU A 105 11.75 10.86 -2.12
C GLU A 105 11.52 9.34 -2.24
N SER A 106 12.00 8.72 -3.32
CA SER A 106 11.88 7.28 -3.54
C SER A 106 12.58 6.45 -2.45
N ALA A 107 13.78 6.86 -2.01
CA ALA A 107 14.52 6.17 -0.94
C ALA A 107 13.82 6.36 0.42
N CYS A 108 13.31 7.54 0.70
CA CYS A 108 12.54 7.83 1.91
C CYS A 108 11.26 6.98 1.96
N LEU A 109 10.50 6.93 0.87
CA LEU A 109 9.29 6.09 0.76
C LEU A 109 9.62 4.60 0.90
N SER A 110 10.72 4.14 0.32
CA SER A 110 11.19 2.75 0.50
C SER A 110 11.47 2.43 1.96
N ALA A 111 12.09 3.34 2.71
CA ALA A 111 12.34 3.18 4.13
C ALA A 111 11.04 3.17 4.96
N VAL A 112 10.07 4.02 4.61
CA VAL A 112 8.72 4.01 5.20
C VAL A 112 8.04 2.66 4.98
N LEU A 113 7.99 2.19 3.74
CA LEU A 113 7.35 0.92 3.39
C LEU A 113 8.04 -0.29 4.06
N ALA A 114 9.36 -0.22 4.29
CA ALA A 114 10.10 -1.27 4.98
C ALA A 114 9.75 -1.38 6.48
N ARG A 115 9.20 -0.32 7.08
CA ARG A 115 8.88 -0.22 8.51
C ARG A 115 7.41 -0.10 8.81
N LEU A 116 6.53 -0.42 7.84
CA LEU A 116 5.08 -0.33 8.07
C LEU A 116 4.60 -1.21 9.22
N SER A 117 5.27 -2.33 9.50
CA SER A 117 4.96 -3.18 10.66
C SER A 117 5.19 -2.47 12.02
N GLU A 118 6.00 -1.41 12.04
CA GLU A 118 6.32 -0.58 13.22
C GLU A 118 5.43 0.68 13.30
N ALA A 119 4.54 0.86 12.32
CA ALA A 119 3.73 2.08 12.21
C ALA A 119 2.77 2.25 13.40
N GLN A 120 2.65 3.49 13.86
CA GLN A 120 1.74 3.88 14.95
C GLN A 120 0.61 4.73 14.39
N LEU A 121 -0.62 4.45 14.83
CA LEU A 121 -1.78 5.25 14.48
C LEU A 121 -1.78 6.55 15.29
N LEU A 122 -1.66 7.66 14.60
CA LEU A 122 -1.89 8.99 15.17
C LEU A 122 -3.36 9.39 14.92
N ARG A 123 -4.05 9.76 15.98
CA ARG A 123 -5.36 10.41 15.93
C ARG A 123 -5.12 11.88 16.25
N LEU A 124 -5.30 12.72 15.25
CA LEU A 124 -5.14 14.17 15.35
C LEU A 124 -6.47 14.83 15.69
#